data_c26f7920ba7b5307fbbfdfaf8720efea
#
_entry.id   c26f7920ba7b5307fbbfdfaf8720efea
#
_cell.length_a   1.000
_cell.length_b   1.000
_cell.length_c   1.000
_cell.angle_alpha   90.00
_cell.angle_beta   90.00
_cell.angle_gamma   90.00
#
_symmetry.space_group_name_H-M   'P 1'
#
loop_
_entity.id
_entity.type
_entity.pdbx_description
1 polymer ?
#
loop_
_entity_poly.entity_id
_entity_poly.type
_entity_poly.pdbx_seq_one_letter_code
_entity_poly.pdbx_strand_id
1 'polypeptide(L)'
;YLGIKSKYFKLSYVKNQPFQGSKINTMANLKVELLNTDRIWYYGHPEVRNYGSPGFSLDDTKGKVPLSKGLYSSDGFATIDDSQSRIFNALGNLEERPEGSVDIYLFMYLKDFAACLKDYFMLTGYPALIPRYALGNWWSRNVPYHDLELKNLIDEFEREEIPLSVLALNEDWHLRTSGKKENLKTGYTWNKELFKSPKDMIRYLHSKGIRLGLNINPLEGIYPMEGNYEQFIKYVTPNSDGVVPFNTVDPKWMDAYLKILVHPLDAIGVDFFWLDIEKVEDRYKLWYLDHYHYLDMKRDYSRRPMVLARNAGIAPHRYPVLYSGKTIVSWDTLKEIPFFNTSASNIGVTWWAHDIGGYYKGIEDEELYIRFLELAVFSPIVKFGTEKGKYYKREPWKWNVKTLEIAKDYLQLRHRMIPYLYAEAYKYYKYGMP
;
A
#
# COMPACT_ATOMS: atom_id res chain seq x y z
N TYR A 1 21.58 4.35 -37.66
CA TYR A 1 22.19 3.66 -36.52
C TYR A 1 22.31 4.57 -35.32
N LEU A 2 21.87 4.09 -34.15
CA LEU A 2 22.10 4.73 -32.86
C LEU A 2 22.90 3.72 -31.99
N GLY A 3 23.97 4.19 -31.36
CA GLY A 3 24.75 3.41 -30.42
C GLY A 3 24.92 4.17 -29.11
N ILE A 4 24.64 3.49 -27.97
CA ILE A 4 24.86 4.02 -26.62
C ILE A 4 25.73 3.02 -25.87
N LYS A 5 26.76 3.50 -25.17
CA LYS A 5 27.61 2.66 -24.33
C LYS A 5 27.62 3.21 -22.91
N SER A 6 27.39 2.33 -21.95
CA SER A 6 27.49 2.62 -20.51
C SER A 6 28.63 1.78 -19.88
N LYS A 7 28.75 1.83 -18.55
CA LYS A 7 29.61 0.96 -17.77
C LYS A 7 29.18 -0.53 -17.87
N TYR A 8 27.90 -0.80 -18.08
CA TYR A 8 27.33 -2.16 -17.98
C TYR A 8 26.91 -2.74 -19.32
N PHE A 9 26.62 -1.93 -20.33
CA PHE A 9 26.04 -2.41 -21.59
C PHE A 9 26.45 -1.54 -22.79
N LYS A 10 26.21 -2.12 -23.98
CA LYS A 10 26.21 -1.43 -25.26
C LYS A 10 24.87 -1.65 -25.95
N LEU A 11 24.14 -0.57 -26.17
CA LEU A 11 22.89 -0.57 -26.93
C LEU A 11 23.20 -0.24 -28.40
N SER A 12 22.59 -0.98 -29.30
CA SER A 12 22.62 -0.74 -30.75
C SER A 12 21.20 -0.75 -31.31
N TYR A 13 20.87 0.28 -32.10
CA TYR A 13 19.60 0.40 -32.80
C TYR A 13 19.83 0.64 -34.28
N VAL A 14 19.13 -0.13 -35.12
CA VAL A 14 19.21 -0.05 -36.59
C VAL A 14 17.79 0.13 -37.16
N LYS A 15 17.49 1.31 -37.70
CA LYS A 15 16.15 1.77 -38.05
C LYS A 15 15.37 0.83 -39.01
N ASN A 16 16.06 0.20 -39.95
CA ASN A 16 15.40 -0.59 -41.02
C ASN A 16 15.44 -2.10 -40.76
N GLN A 17 15.56 -2.52 -39.51
CA GLN A 17 15.54 -3.92 -39.13
C GLN A 17 14.26 -4.27 -38.37
N PRO A 18 13.81 -5.55 -38.34
CA PRO A 18 12.65 -5.95 -37.56
C PRO A 18 12.80 -5.57 -36.08
N PHE A 19 11.75 -5.06 -35.48
CA PHE A 19 11.76 -4.67 -34.07
C PHE A 19 11.85 -5.89 -33.13
N GLN A 20 11.21 -7.00 -33.50
CA GLN A 20 11.25 -8.21 -32.69
C GLN A 20 12.49 -9.04 -32.94
N GLY A 21 13.21 -9.32 -31.89
CA GLY A 21 14.30 -10.29 -31.85
C GLY A 21 13.85 -11.67 -31.38
N SER A 22 14.68 -12.68 -31.61
CA SER A 22 14.56 -14.01 -31.02
C SER A 22 15.95 -14.53 -30.67
N LYS A 23 16.04 -15.64 -29.94
CA LYS A 23 17.35 -16.29 -29.68
C LYS A 23 18.14 -16.61 -30.96
N ILE A 24 17.44 -16.77 -32.07
CA ILE A 24 18.01 -17.11 -33.40
C ILE A 24 18.14 -15.85 -34.24
N ASN A 25 17.29 -14.84 -34.05
CA ASN A 25 17.30 -13.61 -34.82
C ASN A 25 18.18 -12.54 -34.15
N THR A 26 19.45 -12.58 -34.45
CA THR A 26 20.42 -11.56 -34.04
C THR A 26 20.28 -10.24 -34.82
N MET A 27 19.36 -10.16 -35.75
CA MET A 27 19.09 -9.02 -36.64
C MET A 27 17.98 -8.10 -36.11
N ALA A 28 17.64 -8.18 -34.84
CA ALA A 28 16.70 -7.25 -34.21
C ALA A 28 17.20 -5.80 -34.36
N ASN A 29 16.26 -4.88 -34.64
CA ASN A 29 16.62 -3.46 -34.75
C ASN A 29 17.11 -2.85 -33.45
N LEU A 30 16.75 -3.42 -32.31
CA LEU A 30 17.21 -3.04 -30.97
C LEU A 30 17.88 -4.22 -30.29
N LYS A 31 19.15 -4.05 -29.97
CA LYS A 31 19.98 -5.05 -29.28
C LYS A 31 20.77 -4.39 -28.17
N VAL A 32 20.83 -5.03 -26.99
CA VAL A 32 21.65 -4.57 -25.87
C VAL A 32 22.57 -5.69 -25.40
N GLU A 33 23.86 -5.47 -25.54
CA GLU A 33 24.92 -6.40 -25.14
C GLU A 33 25.37 -6.05 -23.72
N LEU A 34 25.31 -7.01 -22.78
CA LEU A 34 25.85 -6.85 -21.44
C LEU A 34 27.39 -7.01 -21.47
N LEU A 35 28.08 -5.96 -21.10
CA LEU A 35 29.55 -5.95 -21.14
C LEU A 35 30.14 -6.98 -20.18
N ASN A 36 31.23 -7.61 -20.59
CA ASN A 36 31.92 -8.68 -19.86
C ASN A 36 31.10 -9.96 -19.64
N THR A 37 30.11 -10.18 -20.47
CA THR A 37 29.30 -11.40 -20.51
C THR A 37 28.94 -11.77 -21.95
N ASP A 38 28.46 -12.99 -22.17
CA ASP A 38 27.92 -13.45 -23.48
C ASP A 38 26.44 -13.13 -23.64
N ARG A 39 25.85 -12.28 -22.77
CA ARG A 39 24.42 -12.04 -22.73
C ARG A 39 24.04 -10.86 -23.59
N ILE A 40 23.00 -11.07 -24.36
CA ILE A 40 22.37 -10.08 -25.22
C ILE A 40 20.89 -10.02 -24.91
N TRP A 41 20.40 -8.84 -24.63
CA TRP A 41 18.97 -8.58 -24.54
C TRP A 41 18.45 -8.03 -25.87
N TYR A 42 17.26 -8.44 -26.24
CA TYR A 42 16.46 -7.90 -27.36
C TYR A 42 15.01 -7.80 -26.93
N TYR A 43 14.19 -7.03 -27.62
CA TYR A 43 12.76 -6.89 -27.30
C TYR A 43 12.07 -8.26 -27.36
N GLY A 44 11.30 -8.56 -26.29
CA GLY A 44 10.67 -9.87 -26.09
C GLY A 44 11.58 -10.96 -25.49
N HIS A 45 12.81 -10.61 -25.08
CA HIS A 45 13.68 -11.58 -24.38
C HIS A 45 13.05 -12.07 -23.07
N PRO A 46 12.93 -13.38 -22.84
CA PRO A 46 12.36 -13.92 -21.62
C PRO A 46 13.25 -13.67 -20.41
N GLU A 47 12.66 -13.22 -19.31
CA GLU A 47 13.32 -13.09 -18.01
C GLU A 47 13.09 -14.36 -17.19
N VAL A 48 14.06 -15.27 -17.21
CA VAL A 48 13.91 -16.60 -16.59
C VAL A 48 14.41 -16.66 -15.15
N ARG A 49 15.34 -15.78 -14.79
CA ARG A 49 16.06 -15.82 -13.51
C ARG A 49 15.90 -14.54 -12.70
N ASN A 50 14.71 -13.94 -12.80
CA ASN A 50 14.36 -12.79 -11.97
C ASN A 50 14.20 -13.21 -10.51
N TYR A 51 14.74 -12.44 -9.57
CA TYR A 51 14.64 -12.74 -8.13
C TYR A 51 13.27 -12.46 -7.56
N GLY A 52 12.41 -11.79 -8.32
CA GLY A 52 11.04 -11.53 -7.95
C GLY A 52 10.85 -10.32 -7.02
N SER A 53 9.59 -10.05 -6.80
CA SER A 53 9.08 -9.04 -5.89
C SER A 53 7.74 -9.52 -5.31
N PRO A 54 7.22 -8.91 -4.23
CA PRO A 54 5.90 -9.27 -3.72
C PRO A 54 4.83 -9.04 -4.78
N GLY A 55 3.85 -9.93 -4.81
CA GLY A 55 2.66 -9.76 -5.63
C GLY A 55 1.74 -8.67 -5.11
N PHE A 56 0.54 -8.61 -5.69
CA PHE A 56 -0.46 -7.62 -5.31
C PHE A 56 -0.93 -7.78 -3.86
N SER A 57 -1.12 -9.02 -3.39
CA SER A 57 -1.77 -9.31 -2.13
C SER A 57 -1.43 -10.71 -1.61
N LEU A 58 -1.46 -10.85 -0.28
CA LEU A 58 -1.46 -12.12 0.43
C LEU A 58 -2.86 -12.57 0.84
N ASP A 59 -3.93 -12.00 0.26
CA ASP A 59 -5.30 -12.40 0.59
C ASP A 59 -5.50 -13.90 0.36
N ASP A 60 -6.19 -14.54 1.30
CA ASP A 60 -6.48 -15.98 1.27
C ASP A 60 -5.25 -16.90 1.24
N THR A 61 -4.07 -16.38 1.48
CA THR A 61 -2.85 -17.20 1.42
C THR A 61 -2.53 -17.88 2.74
N LYS A 62 -1.96 -19.07 2.61
CA LYS A 62 -1.39 -19.87 3.68
C LYS A 62 -0.01 -20.34 3.24
N GLY A 63 1.04 -19.64 3.68
CA GLY A 63 2.41 -19.95 3.29
C GLY A 63 2.84 -19.32 1.96
N LYS A 64 3.65 -20.05 1.18
CA LYS A 64 4.34 -19.50 0.01
C LYS A 64 3.42 -19.00 -1.08
N VAL A 65 3.71 -17.80 -1.57
CA VAL A 65 2.99 -17.17 -2.69
C VAL A 65 3.91 -16.97 -3.90
N PRO A 66 3.36 -16.99 -5.13
CA PRO A 66 4.11 -16.65 -6.33
C PRO A 66 4.60 -15.19 -6.26
N LEU A 67 5.86 -14.99 -6.59
CA LEU A 67 6.42 -13.65 -6.73
C LEU A 67 6.09 -13.06 -8.10
N SER A 68 5.92 -11.75 -8.14
CA SER A 68 5.90 -10.96 -9.36
C SER A 68 7.34 -10.67 -9.82
N LYS A 69 7.53 -10.04 -10.99
CA LYS A 69 8.86 -9.59 -11.42
C LYS A 69 9.39 -8.48 -10.52
N GLY A 70 10.69 -8.52 -10.23
CA GLY A 70 11.44 -7.49 -9.53
C GLY A 70 12.49 -6.84 -10.44
N LEU A 71 13.28 -5.92 -9.88
CA LEU A 71 14.34 -5.20 -10.60
C LEU A 71 15.63 -5.99 -10.76
N TYR A 72 15.77 -7.13 -10.10
CA TYR A 72 17.02 -7.88 -10.03
C TYR A 72 16.88 -9.27 -10.65
N SER A 73 17.91 -9.69 -11.35
CA SER A 73 18.01 -11.06 -11.87
C SER A 73 19.45 -11.55 -11.87
N SER A 74 19.63 -12.87 -11.87
CA SER A 74 20.95 -13.47 -12.11
C SER A 74 21.39 -13.37 -13.58
N ASP A 75 20.47 -12.98 -14.46
CA ASP A 75 20.80 -12.70 -15.86
C ASP A 75 21.46 -11.33 -16.06
N GLY A 76 21.45 -10.48 -15.02
CA GLY A 76 22.08 -9.16 -15.01
C GLY A 76 21.22 -8.05 -15.61
N PHE A 77 19.97 -8.35 -15.96
CA PHE A 77 18.98 -7.39 -16.45
C PHE A 77 17.58 -7.72 -15.94
N ALA A 78 16.72 -6.71 -15.90
CA ALA A 78 15.28 -6.83 -15.69
C ALA A 78 14.56 -5.76 -16.52
N THR A 79 13.28 -6.01 -16.82
CA THR A 79 12.43 -5.06 -17.54
C THR A 79 11.18 -4.71 -16.77
N ILE A 80 10.76 -3.46 -16.89
CA ILE A 80 9.43 -3.01 -16.50
C ILE A 80 8.72 -2.58 -17.78
N ASP A 81 7.60 -3.23 -18.09
CA ASP A 81 6.72 -2.86 -19.20
C ASP A 81 5.59 -1.98 -18.66
N ASP A 82 5.60 -0.71 -19.06
CA ASP A 82 4.61 0.29 -18.69
C ASP A 82 3.68 0.68 -19.84
N SER A 83 3.68 -0.09 -20.92
CA SER A 83 2.93 0.19 -22.15
C SER A 83 1.42 0.27 -21.96
N GLN A 84 0.89 -0.35 -20.90
CA GLN A 84 -0.54 -0.37 -20.59
C GLN A 84 -0.99 0.76 -19.66
N SER A 85 -0.07 1.51 -19.05
CA SER A 85 -0.41 2.62 -18.18
C SER A 85 -0.85 3.83 -19.01
N ARG A 86 -1.62 4.72 -18.39
CA ARG A 86 -1.85 6.07 -18.92
C ARG A 86 -0.63 6.95 -18.69
N ILE A 87 -0.55 8.05 -19.41
CA ILE A 87 0.50 9.05 -19.24
C ILE A 87 -0.05 10.29 -18.56
N PHE A 88 0.80 10.99 -17.81
CA PHE A 88 0.47 12.31 -17.28
C PHE A 88 0.84 13.39 -18.28
N ASN A 89 -0.11 14.27 -18.57
CA ASN A 89 0.19 15.47 -19.36
C ASN A 89 0.86 16.56 -18.51
N ALA A 90 1.20 17.68 -19.14
CA ALA A 90 1.86 18.81 -18.47
C ALA A 90 1.03 19.43 -17.32
N LEU A 91 -0.26 19.21 -17.28
CA LEU A 91 -1.17 19.67 -16.22
C LEU A 91 -1.34 18.64 -15.09
N GLY A 92 -0.71 17.46 -15.20
CA GLY A 92 -0.85 16.37 -14.25
C GLY A 92 -2.14 15.55 -14.39
N ASN A 93 -2.85 15.70 -15.51
CA ASN A 93 -4.02 14.89 -15.84
C ASN A 93 -3.61 13.64 -16.61
N LEU A 94 -4.40 12.58 -16.46
CA LEU A 94 -4.18 11.31 -17.15
C LEU A 94 -4.71 11.36 -18.58
N GLU A 95 -3.90 10.88 -19.52
CA GLU A 95 -4.22 10.74 -20.93
C GLU A 95 -3.96 9.31 -21.41
N GLU A 96 -4.72 8.89 -22.44
CA GLU A 96 -4.47 7.61 -23.12
C GLU A 96 -3.13 7.66 -23.84
N ARG A 97 -2.43 6.52 -23.85
CA ARG A 97 -1.27 6.36 -24.71
C ARG A 97 -1.71 6.27 -26.17
N PRO A 98 -0.91 6.78 -27.12
CA PRO A 98 -1.13 6.48 -28.53
C PRO A 98 -1.19 4.98 -28.80
N GLU A 99 -2.12 4.55 -29.65
CA GLU A 99 -2.29 3.14 -29.99
C GLU A 99 -0.99 2.54 -30.51
N GLY A 100 -0.66 1.31 -30.04
CA GLY A 100 0.56 0.60 -30.40
C GLY A 100 1.85 1.14 -29.76
N SER A 101 1.75 2.08 -28.82
CA SER A 101 2.91 2.56 -28.06
C SER A 101 3.53 1.44 -27.25
N VAL A 102 4.86 1.40 -27.24
CA VAL A 102 5.66 0.51 -26.39
C VAL A 102 6.50 1.36 -25.46
N ASP A 103 6.35 1.14 -24.15
CA ASP A 103 7.11 1.85 -23.12
C ASP A 103 7.74 0.82 -22.14
N ILE A 104 9.02 0.55 -22.33
CA ILE A 104 9.77 -0.45 -21.57
C ILE A 104 10.98 0.20 -20.95
N TYR A 105 11.10 0.03 -19.65
CA TYR A 105 12.28 0.41 -18.88
C TYR A 105 13.18 -0.81 -18.72
N LEU A 106 14.41 -0.71 -19.20
CA LEU A 106 15.39 -1.78 -19.19
C LEU A 106 16.50 -1.48 -18.18
N PHE A 107 16.59 -2.29 -17.14
CA PHE A 107 17.56 -2.18 -16.06
C PHE A 107 18.69 -3.18 -16.30
N MET A 108 19.88 -2.71 -16.62
CA MET A 108 21.06 -3.53 -16.94
C MET A 108 22.22 -3.18 -16.03
N TYR A 109 22.33 -3.85 -14.89
CA TYR A 109 23.30 -3.52 -13.85
C TYR A 109 24.16 -4.72 -13.42
N LEU A 110 24.03 -5.87 -14.08
CA LEU A 110 24.68 -7.12 -13.68
C LEU A 110 24.36 -7.46 -12.22
N LYS A 111 25.33 -7.35 -11.32
CA LYS A 111 25.18 -7.58 -9.87
C LYS A 111 25.21 -6.29 -9.04
N ASP A 112 25.27 -5.13 -9.67
CA ASP A 112 25.27 -3.83 -8.98
C ASP A 112 23.84 -3.40 -8.62
N PHE A 113 23.22 -4.16 -7.71
CA PHE A 113 21.83 -3.96 -7.32
C PHE A 113 21.59 -2.61 -6.64
N ALA A 114 22.59 -2.09 -5.91
CA ALA A 114 22.48 -0.77 -5.28
C ALA A 114 22.40 0.36 -6.33
N ALA A 115 23.23 0.30 -7.37
CA ALA A 115 23.15 1.25 -8.49
C ALA A 115 21.81 1.13 -9.23
N CYS A 116 21.34 -0.09 -9.48
CA CYS A 116 20.05 -0.35 -10.11
C CYS A 116 18.91 0.31 -9.33
N LEU A 117 18.85 0.10 -8.02
CA LEU A 117 17.79 0.67 -7.18
C LEU A 117 17.86 2.20 -7.10
N LYS A 118 19.06 2.75 -7.01
CA LYS A 118 19.27 4.20 -7.03
C LYS A 118 18.74 4.84 -8.31
N ASP A 119 19.06 4.26 -9.47
CA ASP A 119 18.61 4.79 -10.76
C ASP A 119 17.10 4.55 -10.97
N TYR A 120 16.55 3.45 -10.45
CA TYR A 120 15.11 3.25 -10.37
C TYR A 120 14.41 4.37 -9.59
N PHE A 121 14.94 4.77 -8.44
CA PHE A 121 14.39 5.89 -7.67
C PHE A 121 14.59 7.25 -8.35
N MET A 122 15.68 7.44 -9.09
CA MET A 122 15.84 8.65 -9.90
C MET A 122 14.76 8.75 -10.99
N LEU A 123 14.38 7.62 -11.57
CA LEU A 123 13.33 7.53 -12.60
C LEU A 123 11.93 7.67 -12.01
N THR A 124 11.63 6.97 -10.92
CA THR A 124 10.27 6.85 -10.36
C THR A 124 9.97 7.82 -9.22
N GLY A 125 10.96 8.53 -8.73
CA GLY A 125 10.92 9.35 -7.51
C GLY A 125 11.41 8.58 -6.28
N TYR A 126 12.05 9.29 -5.37
CA TYR A 126 12.57 8.72 -4.12
C TYR A 126 11.44 8.33 -3.17
N PRO A 127 11.70 7.36 -2.25
CA PRO A 127 10.75 6.99 -1.21
C PRO A 127 10.34 8.18 -0.36
N ALA A 128 9.10 8.22 0.05
CA ALA A 128 8.63 9.26 0.95
C ALA A 128 9.10 9.00 2.39
N LEU A 129 9.39 10.08 3.14
CA LEU A 129 9.66 9.95 4.56
C LEU A 129 8.34 9.71 5.31
N ILE A 130 8.22 8.53 5.90
CA ILE A 130 7.04 8.12 6.66
C ILE A 130 6.82 9.04 7.89
N PRO A 131 5.55 9.35 8.26
CA PRO A 131 5.28 10.02 9.53
C PRO A 131 5.76 9.17 10.72
N ARG A 132 6.35 9.81 11.73
CA ARG A 132 6.92 9.11 12.90
C ARG A 132 5.90 8.22 13.63
N TYR A 133 4.65 8.67 13.74
CA TYR A 133 3.58 7.91 14.43
C TYR A 133 3.29 6.56 13.78
N ALA A 134 3.53 6.43 12.46
CA ALA A 134 3.31 5.18 11.74
C ALA A 134 4.25 4.05 12.17
N LEU A 135 5.36 4.37 12.84
CA LEU A 135 6.33 3.39 13.34
C LEU A 135 5.95 2.76 14.68
N GLY A 136 4.92 3.29 15.37
CA GLY A 136 4.40 2.71 16.60
C GLY A 136 3.41 1.57 16.36
N ASN A 137 2.65 1.22 17.40
CA ASN A 137 1.68 0.12 17.34
C ASN A 137 0.35 0.62 16.76
N TRP A 138 -0.26 -0.18 15.87
CA TRP A 138 -1.54 0.13 15.21
C TRP A 138 -2.63 -0.83 15.66
N TRP A 139 -3.79 -0.27 15.98
CA TRP A 139 -5.01 -1.05 16.17
C TRP A 139 -5.94 -0.89 14.97
N SER A 140 -6.35 -2.01 14.37
CA SER A 140 -7.17 -2.03 13.15
C SER A 140 -8.09 -3.25 13.10
N ARG A 141 -8.56 -3.68 14.26
CA ARG A 141 -9.49 -4.82 14.33
C ARG A 141 -10.82 -4.46 13.71
N ASN A 142 -11.36 -5.33 12.85
CA ASN A 142 -12.64 -5.15 12.19
C ASN A 142 -13.80 -5.43 13.16
N VAL A 143 -14.15 -4.43 13.96
CA VAL A 143 -15.27 -4.46 14.90
C VAL A 143 -16.07 -3.18 14.70
N PRO A 144 -17.42 -3.24 14.70
CA PRO A 144 -18.28 -2.05 14.64
C PRO A 144 -18.28 -1.33 16.00
N TYR A 145 -17.20 -0.67 16.33
CA TYR A 145 -17.05 0.06 17.59
C TYR A 145 -18.04 1.22 17.70
N HIS A 146 -18.65 1.38 18.88
CA HIS A 146 -19.24 2.63 19.30
C HIS A 146 -18.20 3.57 19.94
N ASP A 147 -18.48 4.88 19.95
CA ASP A 147 -17.61 5.89 20.57
C ASP A 147 -17.13 5.49 21.97
N LEU A 148 -18.02 4.97 22.81
CA LEU A 148 -17.69 4.58 24.19
C LEU A 148 -16.83 3.33 24.24
N GLU A 149 -17.13 2.33 23.43
CA GLU A 149 -16.35 1.09 23.36
C GLU A 149 -14.91 1.36 22.92
N LEU A 150 -14.78 2.30 21.97
CA LEU A 150 -13.49 2.70 21.47
C LEU A 150 -12.67 3.43 22.55
N LYS A 151 -13.28 4.34 23.31
CA LYS A 151 -12.64 5.00 24.44
C LYS A 151 -12.22 4.00 25.50
N ASN A 152 -13.10 3.06 25.86
CA ASN A 152 -12.77 2.02 26.83
C ASN A 152 -11.60 1.14 26.37
N LEU A 153 -11.55 0.83 25.07
CA LEU A 153 -10.42 0.09 24.49
C LEU A 153 -9.10 0.85 24.62
N ILE A 154 -9.11 2.16 24.36
CA ILE A 154 -7.91 3.00 24.48
C ILE A 154 -7.48 3.10 25.95
N ASP A 155 -8.44 3.30 26.88
CA ASP A 155 -8.16 3.34 28.31
C ASP A 155 -7.62 1.98 28.82
N GLU A 156 -8.05 0.87 28.22
CA GLU A 156 -7.51 -0.46 28.52
C GLU A 156 -6.04 -0.58 28.08
N PHE A 157 -5.70 -0.13 26.87
CA PHE A 157 -4.30 -0.08 26.41
C PHE A 157 -3.41 0.74 27.36
N GLU A 158 -3.92 1.88 27.83
CA GLU A 158 -3.19 2.71 28.83
C GLU A 158 -3.04 2.00 30.17
N ARG A 159 -4.12 1.37 30.68
CA ARG A 159 -4.09 0.64 31.95
C ARG A 159 -3.10 -0.53 31.94
N GLU A 160 -3.03 -1.25 30.82
CA GLU A 160 -2.06 -2.32 30.63
C GLU A 160 -0.66 -1.80 30.26
N GLU A 161 -0.48 -0.47 30.18
CA GLU A 161 0.79 0.16 29.80
C GLU A 161 1.31 -0.26 28.41
N ILE A 162 0.39 -0.60 27.51
CA ILE A 162 0.70 -0.94 26.11
C ILE A 162 0.51 0.30 25.23
N PRO A 163 1.59 0.88 24.70
CA PRO A 163 1.48 2.10 23.91
C PRO A 163 0.82 1.85 22.56
N LEU A 164 -0.02 2.80 22.13
CA LEU A 164 -0.70 2.80 20.85
C LEU A 164 -0.44 4.12 20.13
N SER A 165 -0.16 4.08 18.83
CA SER A 165 0.09 5.28 18.02
C SER A 165 -0.96 5.52 16.95
N VAL A 166 -1.62 4.47 16.47
CA VAL A 166 -2.55 4.55 15.35
C VAL A 166 -3.79 3.70 15.63
N LEU A 167 -4.94 4.28 15.34
CA LEU A 167 -6.20 3.58 15.18
C LEU A 167 -6.61 3.66 13.71
N ALA A 168 -6.85 2.52 13.05
CA ALA A 168 -7.39 2.49 11.71
C ALA A 168 -8.77 1.80 11.72
N LEU A 169 -9.83 2.56 11.44
CA LEU A 169 -11.19 2.05 11.43
C LEU A 169 -11.49 1.38 10.09
N ASN A 170 -12.14 0.22 10.17
CA ASN A 170 -12.69 -0.51 9.02
C ASN A 170 -14.03 0.10 8.58
N GLU A 171 -14.71 -0.51 7.61
CA GLU A 171 -15.84 0.06 6.87
C GLU A 171 -17.04 0.50 7.74
N ASP A 172 -17.21 -0.02 8.96
CA ASP A 172 -18.38 0.28 9.81
C ASP A 172 -18.41 1.74 10.33
N TRP A 173 -17.33 2.52 10.15
CA TRP A 173 -17.31 3.93 10.51
C TRP A 173 -18.30 4.78 9.69
N HIS A 174 -18.61 4.35 8.45
CA HIS A 174 -19.52 5.06 7.55
C HIS A 174 -20.87 4.34 7.37
N LEU A 175 -21.83 5.03 6.76
CA LEU A 175 -23.09 4.43 6.34
C LEU A 175 -22.83 3.33 5.30
N ARG A 176 -23.55 2.20 5.43
CA ARG A 176 -23.35 1.02 4.59
C ARG A 176 -24.61 0.51 3.92
N THR A 177 -25.67 1.33 3.91
CA THR A 177 -26.97 0.98 3.32
C THR A 177 -27.46 2.11 2.44
N SER A 178 -27.86 1.82 1.21
CA SER A 178 -28.45 2.75 0.28
C SER A 178 -29.65 2.08 -0.43
N GLY A 179 -30.84 2.48 -0.07
CA GLY A 179 -32.09 1.83 -0.53
C GLY A 179 -32.13 0.36 -0.13
N LYS A 180 -32.15 -0.56 -1.11
CA LYS A 180 -32.14 -2.01 -0.88
C LYS A 180 -30.74 -2.63 -0.84
N LYS A 181 -29.68 -1.84 -1.10
CA LYS A 181 -28.30 -2.32 -1.07
C LYS A 181 -27.76 -2.18 0.36
N GLU A 182 -27.25 -3.28 0.89
CA GLU A 182 -26.68 -3.37 2.24
C GLU A 182 -25.21 -3.79 2.18
N ASN A 183 -24.50 -3.60 3.27
CA ASN A 183 -23.11 -3.99 3.44
C ASN A 183 -22.14 -3.36 2.41
N LEU A 184 -22.46 -2.15 1.96
CA LEU A 184 -21.63 -1.40 1.03
C LEU A 184 -20.23 -1.17 1.64
N LYS A 185 -19.21 -1.33 0.82
CA LYS A 185 -17.80 -1.01 1.17
C LYS A 185 -17.47 0.45 0.91
N THR A 186 -18.22 1.10 0.03
CA THR A 186 -18.06 2.52 -0.27
C THR A 186 -18.89 3.37 0.68
N GLY A 187 -18.28 4.40 1.28
CA GLY A 187 -18.97 5.39 2.10
C GLY A 187 -18.04 6.48 2.62
N TYR A 188 -18.59 7.68 2.77
CA TYR A 188 -17.88 8.90 3.21
C TYR A 188 -18.64 9.65 4.29
N THR A 189 -19.80 9.15 4.69
CA THR A 189 -20.67 9.76 5.70
C THR A 189 -20.61 8.96 6.97
N TRP A 190 -20.24 9.60 8.09
CA TRP A 190 -20.16 8.95 9.39
C TRP A 190 -21.46 8.26 9.80
N ASN A 191 -21.35 7.02 10.24
CA ASN A 191 -22.46 6.30 10.87
C ASN A 191 -22.71 6.88 12.27
N LYS A 192 -23.75 7.71 12.40
CA LYS A 192 -24.10 8.39 13.64
C LYS A 192 -24.66 7.48 14.73
N GLU A 193 -25.08 6.27 14.38
CA GLU A 193 -25.48 5.26 15.36
C GLU A 193 -24.29 4.77 16.16
N LEU A 194 -23.12 4.64 15.51
CA LEU A 194 -21.87 4.23 16.14
C LEU A 194 -21.06 5.43 16.66
N PHE A 195 -20.98 6.50 15.90
CA PHE A 195 -20.17 7.67 16.19
C PHE A 195 -21.02 8.94 16.29
N LYS A 196 -21.49 9.23 17.49
CA LYS A 196 -22.37 10.40 17.74
C LYS A 196 -21.67 11.72 17.47
N SER A 197 -20.40 11.83 17.90
CA SER A 197 -19.55 13.01 17.71
C SER A 197 -18.15 12.61 17.22
N PRO A 198 -17.96 12.35 15.91
CA PRO A 198 -16.66 11.97 15.36
C PRO A 198 -15.54 12.96 15.70
N LYS A 199 -15.84 14.26 15.65
CA LYS A 199 -14.85 15.32 15.98
C LYS A 199 -14.37 15.25 17.43
N ASP A 200 -15.26 14.92 18.38
CA ASP A 200 -14.88 14.80 19.79
C ASP A 200 -14.08 13.52 20.04
N MET A 201 -14.44 12.43 19.37
CA MET A 201 -13.69 11.19 19.39
C MET A 201 -12.27 11.42 18.84
N ILE A 202 -12.13 12.08 17.69
CA ILE A 202 -10.81 12.36 17.09
C ILE A 202 -9.97 13.25 18.03
N ARG A 203 -10.57 14.27 18.63
CA ARG A 203 -9.86 15.09 19.64
C ARG A 203 -9.39 14.27 20.84
N TYR A 204 -10.21 13.34 21.31
CA TYR A 204 -9.82 12.40 22.36
C TYR A 204 -8.62 11.54 21.94
N LEU A 205 -8.65 10.92 20.76
CA LEU A 205 -7.53 10.14 20.22
C LEU A 205 -6.24 10.99 20.14
N HIS A 206 -6.35 12.18 19.57
CA HIS A 206 -5.20 13.09 19.46
C HIS A 206 -4.64 13.52 20.83
N SER A 207 -5.50 13.69 21.84
CA SER A 207 -5.05 14.00 23.21
C SER A 207 -4.26 12.85 23.84
N LYS A 208 -4.47 11.61 23.37
CA LYS A 208 -3.73 10.40 23.74
C LYS A 208 -2.51 10.14 22.84
N GLY A 209 -2.24 11.01 21.88
CA GLY A 209 -1.15 10.84 20.89
C GLY A 209 -1.46 9.83 19.79
N ILE A 210 -2.73 9.39 19.66
CA ILE A 210 -3.17 8.37 18.68
C ILE A 210 -3.69 9.07 17.43
N ARG A 211 -3.24 8.60 16.26
CA ARG A 211 -3.66 9.09 14.94
C ARG A 211 -4.74 8.19 14.36
N LEU A 212 -5.69 8.80 13.65
CA LEU A 212 -6.84 8.11 13.07
C LEU A 212 -6.69 7.92 11.57
N GLY A 213 -6.78 6.67 11.12
CA GLY A 213 -6.99 6.30 9.72
C GLY A 213 -8.39 5.80 9.47
N LEU A 214 -8.96 6.11 8.30
CA LEU A 214 -10.26 5.61 7.87
C LEU A 214 -10.11 4.73 6.63
N ASN A 215 -10.69 3.53 6.68
CA ASN A 215 -10.86 2.70 5.49
C ASN A 215 -11.85 3.36 4.54
N ILE A 216 -11.47 3.52 3.29
CA ILE A 216 -12.33 4.02 2.21
C ILE A 216 -12.12 3.17 0.96
N ASN A 217 -13.21 2.88 0.27
CA ASN A 217 -13.19 2.11 -0.96
C ASN A 217 -14.18 2.72 -1.97
N PRO A 218 -13.73 3.48 -2.96
CA PRO A 218 -14.62 4.15 -3.92
C PRO A 218 -15.09 3.23 -5.06
N LEU A 219 -14.67 1.96 -5.10
CA LEU A 219 -14.85 1.09 -6.27
C LEU A 219 -16.31 0.84 -6.64
N GLU A 220 -17.21 0.77 -5.64
CA GLU A 220 -18.63 0.55 -5.88
C GLU A 220 -19.35 1.83 -6.37
N GLY A 221 -18.66 2.97 -6.41
CA GLY A 221 -19.22 4.26 -6.80
C GLY A 221 -19.73 5.07 -5.59
N ILE A 222 -20.25 6.27 -5.86
CA ILE A 222 -20.78 7.19 -4.84
C ILE A 222 -22.30 7.09 -4.83
N TYR A 223 -22.86 6.76 -3.68
CA TYR A 223 -24.29 6.48 -3.50
C TYR A 223 -25.09 7.69 -3.01
N PRO A 224 -26.43 7.75 -3.30
CA PRO A 224 -27.29 8.83 -2.83
C PRO A 224 -27.40 8.97 -1.30
N MET A 225 -26.97 7.97 -0.53
CA MET A 225 -26.96 8.02 0.93
C MET A 225 -25.91 8.98 1.51
N GLU A 226 -24.93 9.39 0.71
CA GLU A 226 -23.86 10.27 1.18
C GLU A 226 -24.39 11.66 1.54
N GLY A 227 -23.96 12.18 2.70
CA GLY A 227 -24.41 13.49 3.17
C GLY A 227 -24.08 14.64 2.22
N ASN A 228 -23.01 14.49 1.42
CA ASN A 228 -22.58 15.48 0.43
C ASN A 228 -22.95 15.09 -1.02
N TYR A 229 -23.81 14.10 -1.20
CA TYR A 229 -24.19 13.58 -2.52
C TYR A 229 -24.73 14.66 -3.46
N GLU A 230 -25.70 15.47 -3.00
CA GLU A 230 -26.31 16.55 -3.79
C GLU A 230 -25.31 17.63 -4.24
N GLN A 231 -24.25 17.83 -3.45
CA GLN A 231 -23.16 18.71 -3.85
C GLN A 231 -22.24 18.04 -4.88
N PHE A 232 -22.00 16.75 -4.71
CA PHE A 232 -21.11 15.98 -5.57
C PHE A 232 -21.66 15.85 -7.00
N ILE A 233 -22.94 15.54 -7.18
CA ILE A 233 -23.58 15.40 -8.51
C ILE A 233 -23.73 16.69 -9.30
N LYS A 234 -23.40 17.85 -8.73
CA LYS A 234 -23.27 19.10 -9.50
C LYS A 234 -22.08 19.10 -10.44
N TYR A 235 -21.09 18.27 -10.19
CA TYR A 235 -19.83 18.19 -10.96
C TYR A 235 -19.71 16.93 -11.80
N VAL A 236 -20.44 15.86 -11.45
CA VAL A 236 -20.37 14.56 -12.09
C VAL A 236 -21.76 13.97 -12.27
N THR A 237 -21.97 13.21 -13.34
CA THR A 237 -23.28 12.68 -13.69
C THR A 237 -23.47 11.28 -13.08
N PRO A 238 -24.52 11.03 -12.29
CA PRO A 238 -24.86 9.69 -11.83
C PRO A 238 -25.46 8.82 -12.95
N ASN A 239 -25.40 7.51 -12.75
CA ASN A 239 -26.14 6.55 -13.56
C ASN A 239 -27.65 6.63 -13.32
N SER A 240 -28.44 5.86 -14.06
CA SER A 240 -29.92 5.81 -13.93
C SER A 240 -30.41 5.33 -12.55
N ASP A 241 -29.56 4.60 -11.80
CA ASP A 241 -29.84 4.16 -10.43
C ASP A 241 -29.39 5.18 -9.36
N GLY A 242 -28.88 6.32 -9.79
CA GLY A 242 -28.38 7.38 -8.92
C GLY A 242 -26.93 7.17 -8.44
N VAL A 243 -26.29 6.08 -8.78
CA VAL A 243 -24.88 5.85 -8.37
C VAL A 243 -23.94 6.58 -9.33
N VAL A 244 -22.97 7.33 -8.78
CA VAL A 244 -21.89 7.91 -9.60
C VAL A 244 -20.75 6.90 -9.70
N PRO A 245 -20.40 6.38 -10.90
CA PRO A 245 -19.35 5.39 -11.08
C PRO A 245 -17.98 5.91 -10.62
N PHE A 246 -17.16 5.00 -10.11
CA PHE A 246 -15.76 5.28 -9.78
C PHE A 246 -14.95 5.62 -11.06
N ASN A 247 -14.31 6.78 -11.07
CA ASN A 247 -13.57 7.25 -12.24
C ASN A 247 -12.36 8.13 -11.87
N THR A 248 -11.21 7.52 -11.63
CA THR A 248 -9.96 8.22 -11.30
C THR A 248 -9.31 8.94 -12.50
N VAL A 249 -9.78 8.69 -13.71
CA VAL A 249 -9.22 9.24 -14.94
C VAL A 249 -9.81 10.60 -15.26
N ASP A 250 -11.07 10.83 -14.87
CA ASP A 250 -11.72 12.11 -15.05
C ASP A 250 -11.24 13.15 -14.01
N PRO A 251 -10.54 14.22 -14.40
CA PRO A 251 -10.07 15.24 -13.47
C PRO A 251 -11.19 15.93 -12.70
N LYS A 252 -12.39 16.08 -13.28
CA LYS A 252 -13.54 16.67 -12.61
C LYS A 252 -14.06 15.75 -11.52
N TRP A 253 -14.10 14.45 -11.79
CA TRP A 253 -14.47 13.45 -10.80
C TRP A 253 -13.50 13.45 -9.62
N MET A 254 -12.18 13.43 -9.91
CA MET A 254 -11.16 13.42 -8.87
C MET A 254 -11.17 14.71 -8.02
N ASP A 255 -11.33 15.85 -8.65
CA ASP A 255 -11.41 17.14 -7.94
C ASP A 255 -12.64 17.20 -7.03
N ALA A 256 -13.81 16.80 -7.53
CA ALA A 256 -15.05 16.73 -6.74
C ALA A 256 -14.92 15.70 -5.60
N TYR A 257 -14.36 14.52 -5.88
CA TYR A 257 -14.13 13.44 -4.91
C TYR A 257 -13.29 13.94 -3.73
N LEU A 258 -12.14 14.54 -4.02
CA LEU A 258 -11.25 15.04 -2.97
C LEU A 258 -11.90 16.20 -2.19
N LYS A 259 -12.44 17.21 -2.86
CA LYS A 259 -12.96 18.41 -2.21
C LYS A 259 -14.26 18.21 -1.46
N ILE A 260 -15.15 17.37 -1.97
CA ILE A 260 -16.52 17.26 -1.45
C ILE A 260 -16.65 16.07 -0.48
N LEU A 261 -15.95 14.96 -0.73
CA LEU A 261 -16.07 13.74 0.08
C LEU A 261 -14.91 13.56 1.06
N VAL A 262 -13.66 13.83 0.64
CA VAL A 262 -12.46 13.56 1.45
C VAL A 262 -12.09 14.73 2.37
N HIS A 263 -12.03 15.97 1.86
CA HIS A 263 -11.64 17.14 2.66
C HIS A 263 -12.51 17.38 3.90
N PRO A 264 -13.84 17.12 3.91
CA PRO A 264 -14.62 17.24 5.15
C PRO A 264 -14.18 16.27 6.25
N LEU A 265 -13.71 15.07 5.89
CA LEU A 265 -13.16 14.11 6.84
C LEU A 265 -11.81 14.58 7.40
N ASP A 266 -10.96 15.08 6.51
CA ASP A 266 -9.67 15.65 6.85
C ASP A 266 -9.82 16.89 7.79
N ALA A 267 -10.79 17.76 7.49
CA ALA A 267 -11.04 18.98 8.26
C ALA A 267 -11.49 18.74 9.72
N ILE A 268 -12.07 17.58 10.03
CA ILE A 268 -12.40 17.19 11.40
C ILE A 268 -11.27 16.48 12.14
N GLY A 269 -10.13 16.22 11.45
CA GLY A 269 -8.91 15.70 12.05
C GLY A 269 -8.53 14.27 11.69
N VAL A 270 -9.11 13.66 10.63
CA VAL A 270 -8.62 12.38 10.12
C VAL A 270 -7.19 12.53 9.63
N ASP A 271 -6.29 11.65 10.06
CA ASP A 271 -4.85 11.80 9.81
C ASP A 271 -4.39 11.17 8.50
N PHE A 272 -5.03 10.06 8.06
CA PHE A 272 -4.73 9.39 6.80
C PHE A 272 -5.90 8.52 6.33
N PHE A 273 -5.83 8.03 5.08
CA PHE A 273 -6.83 7.15 4.50
C PHE A 273 -6.25 5.78 4.17
N TRP A 274 -7.06 4.75 4.41
CA TRP A 274 -6.76 3.38 4.03
C TRP A 274 -7.57 3.01 2.78
N LEU A 275 -6.88 2.96 1.65
CA LEU A 275 -7.43 2.69 0.32
C LEU A 275 -7.47 1.16 0.10
N ASP A 276 -8.47 0.49 0.69
CA ASP A 276 -8.55 -0.97 0.70
C ASP A 276 -9.37 -1.52 -0.46
N ILE A 277 -8.80 -1.48 -1.65
CA ILE A 277 -9.39 -2.08 -2.85
C ILE A 277 -8.84 -3.49 -3.03
N GLU A 278 -9.59 -4.51 -2.58
CA GLU A 278 -9.15 -5.90 -2.55
C GLU A 278 -9.03 -6.53 -3.95
N LYS A 279 -9.99 -6.23 -4.82
CA LYS A 279 -10.07 -6.81 -6.17
C LYS A 279 -10.31 -5.68 -7.16
N VAL A 280 -9.31 -5.35 -7.91
CA VAL A 280 -9.39 -4.38 -9.00
C VAL A 280 -8.88 -5.04 -10.27
N GLU A 281 -9.70 -5.05 -11.32
CA GLU A 281 -9.31 -5.58 -12.64
C GLU A 281 -8.17 -4.75 -13.23
N ASP A 282 -8.31 -3.44 -13.12
CA ASP A 282 -7.32 -2.46 -13.55
C ASP A 282 -6.58 -1.88 -12.34
N ARG A 283 -5.38 -2.40 -12.06
CA ARG A 283 -4.53 -1.95 -10.94
C ARG A 283 -4.09 -0.49 -11.07
N TYR A 284 -4.06 0.06 -12.26
CA TYR A 284 -3.72 1.45 -12.47
C TYR A 284 -4.73 2.40 -11.82
N LYS A 285 -6.02 2.01 -11.75
CA LYS A 285 -7.03 2.80 -11.03
C LYS A 285 -6.69 2.97 -9.55
N LEU A 286 -6.18 1.92 -8.90
CA LEU A 286 -5.70 2.00 -7.52
C LEU A 286 -4.45 2.88 -7.43
N TRP A 287 -3.50 2.69 -8.35
CA TRP A 287 -2.27 3.49 -8.38
C TRP A 287 -2.58 4.99 -8.53
N TYR A 288 -3.52 5.35 -9.42
CA TYR A 288 -3.95 6.75 -9.61
C TYR A 288 -4.64 7.30 -8.37
N LEU A 289 -5.46 6.50 -7.70
CA LEU A 289 -6.13 6.88 -6.46
C LEU A 289 -5.10 7.18 -5.36
N ASP A 290 -4.12 6.28 -5.17
CA ASP A 290 -3.02 6.47 -4.21
C ASP A 290 -2.23 7.75 -4.51
N HIS A 291 -1.91 7.97 -5.78
CA HIS A 291 -1.20 9.14 -6.25
C HIS A 291 -1.94 10.44 -5.91
N TYR A 292 -3.21 10.53 -6.28
CA TYR A 292 -4.01 11.74 -6.04
C TYR A 292 -4.25 11.98 -4.55
N HIS A 293 -4.57 10.95 -3.76
CA HIS A 293 -4.70 11.09 -2.31
C HIS A 293 -3.40 11.57 -1.66
N TYR A 294 -2.29 10.96 -2.03
CA TYR A 294 -1.00 11.33 -1.48
C TYR A 294 -0.59 12.76 -1.82
N LEU A 295 -0.80 13.19 -3.07
CA LEU A 295 -0.52 14.56 -3.50
C LEU A 295 -1.45 15.58 -2.85
N ASP A 296 -2.74 15.26 -2.76
CA ASP A 296 -3.72 16.14 -2.12
C ASP A 296 -3.38 16.39 -0.65
N MET A 297 -2.93 15.36 0.08
CA MET A 297 -2.49 15.52 1.46
C MET A 297 -1.29 16.47 1.63
N LYS A 298 -0.48 16.70 0.58
CA LYS A 298 0.63 17.68 0.61
C LYS A 298 0.19 19.13 0.67
N ARG A 299 -1.09 19.44 0.47
CA ARG A 299 -1.63 20.80 0.65
C ARG A 299 -1.48 21.30 2.09
N ASP A 300 -1.45 20.36 3.06
CA ASP A 300 -1.18 20.65 4.46
C ASP A 300 0.31 20.44 4.78
N TYR A 301 1.06 21.52 4.79
CA TYR A 301 2.50 21.50 5.08
C TYR A 301 2.85 21.21 6.55
N SER A 302 1.86 21.18 7.45
CA SER A 302 2.07 20.90 8.88
C SER A 302 2.27 19.40 9.16
N ARG A 303 1.91 18.52 8.21
CA ARG A 303 2.00 17.07 8.36
C ARG A 303 2.63 16.40 7.13
N ARG A 304 3.20 15.22 7.34
CA ARG A 304 3.66 14.37 6.24
C ARG A 304 2.49 13.55 5.69
N PRO A 305 2.32 13.50 4.37
CA PRO A 305 1.29 12.67 3.76
C PRO A 305 1.59 11.18 3.97
N MET A 306 0.55 10.40 4.16
CA MET A 306 0.59 8.95 4.23
C MET A 306 -0.74 8.38 3.75
N VAL A 307 -0.68 7.32 2.98
CA VAL A 307 -1.82 6.45 2.68
C VAL A 307 -1.49 5.03 3.11
N LEU A 308 -2.48 4.25 3.48
CA LEU A 308 -2.38 2.80 3.61
C LEU A 308 -3.12 2.19 2.41
N ALA A 309 -2.43 1.44 1.56
CA ALA A 309 -3.02 0.91 0.33
C ALA A 309 -2.48 -0.48 -0.02
N ARG A 310 -3.08 -1.14 -1.00
CA ARG A 310 -2.54 -2.38 -1.59
C ARG A 310 -1.39 -2.05 -2.55
N ASN A 311 -0.55 -3.05 -2.87
CA ASN A 311 0.46 -2.90 -3.91
C ASN A 311 -0.19 -2.77 -5.29
N ALA A 312 -0.18 -1.58 -5.85
CA ALA A 312 -0.77 -1.29 -7.16
C ALA A 312 0.20 -1.51 -8.35
N GLY A 313 1.43 -1.96 -8.12
CA GLY A 313 2.38 -2.28 -9.18
C GLY A 313 3.64 -1.41 -9.17
N ILE A 314 3.88 -0.61 -10.22
CA ILE A 314 5.12 0.14 -10.40
C ILE A 314 5.24 1.29 -9.40
N ALA A 315 6.44 1.47 -8.82
CA ALA A 315 6.78 2.57 -7.93
C ALA A 315 5.89 2.75 -6.68
N PRO A 316 5.47 1.67 -6.00
CA PRO A 316 4.58 1.77 -4.83
C PRO A 316 5.27 2.38 -3.60
N HIS A 317 6.60 2.44 -3.59
CA HIS A 317 7.41 3.08 -2.54
C HIS A 317 7.16 4.59 -2.39
N ARG A 318 6.52 5.22 -3.37
CA ARG A 318 6.18 6.66 -3.34
C ARG A 318 5.04 6.98 -2.38
N TYR A 319 4.16 6.01 -2.10
CA TYR A 319 2.93 6.18 -1.34
C TYR A 319 2.89 5.18 -0.18
N PRO A 320 3.63 5.46 0.91
CA PRO A 320 3.64 4.59 2.07
C PRO A 320 2.33 4.75 2.85
N VAL A 321 1.82 3.69 3.39
CA VAL A 321 2.26 2.35 3.73
C VAL A 321 1.52 1.33 2.85
N LEU A 322 2.10 0.15 2.59
CA LEU A 322 1.42 -0.91 1.86
C LEU A 322 0.84 -1.96 2.82
N TYR A 323 -0.40 -2.35 2.59
CA TYR A 323 -1.07 -3.44 3.29
C TYR A 323 -0.94 -4.74 2.49
N SER A 324 -0.42 -5.78 3.12
CA SER A 324 -0.16 -7.06 2.44
C SER A 324 -1.41 -7.88 2.15
N GLY A 325 -2.52 -7.62 2.84
CA GLY A 325 -3.77 -8.36 2.66
C GLY A 325 -4.15 -9.26 3.83
N LYS A 326 -5.31 -9.91 3.70
CA LYS A 326 -5.98 -10.73 4.71
C LYS A 326 -5.47 -12.16 4.67
N THR A 327 -4.42 -12.46 5.43
CA THR A 327 -3.78 -13.77 5.48
C THR A 327 -4.56 -14.77 6.34
N ILE A 328 -4.33 -16.06 6.11
CA ILE A 328 -4.86 -17.13 6.96
C ILE A 328 -4.04 -17.23 8.27
N VAL A 329 -4.73 -17.42 9.40
CA VAL A 329 -4.10 -17.63 10.71
C VAL A 329 -3.39 -18.98 10.71
N SER A 330 -2.08 -18.99 10.52
CA SER A 330 -1.28 -20.21 10.45
C SER A 330 0.22 -19.98 10.64
N TRP A 331 0.92 -21.02 11.07
CA TRP A 331 2.39 -21.06 11.16
C TRP A 331 3.06 -20.90 9.78
N ASP A 332 2.44 -21.40 8.73
CA ASP A 332 2.98 -21.26 7.36
C ASP A 332 2.93 -19.80 6.90
N THR A 333 1.89 -19.06 7.26
CA THR A 333 1.82 -17.61 7.05
C THR A 333 2.95 -16.89 7.79
N LEU A 334 3.18 -17.22 9.05
CA LEU A 334 4.27 -16.61 9.82
C LEU A 334 5.64 -16.84 9.17
N LYS A 335 5.91 -18.05 8.67
CA LYS A 335 7.17 -18.38 7.98
C LYS A 335 7.38 -17.59 6.69
N GLU A 336 6.29 -17.24 5.99
CA GLU A 336 6.36 -16.56 4.70
C GLU A 336 6.60 -15.04 4.84
N ILE A 337 6.16 -14.40 5.92
CA ILE A 337 6.26 -12.94 6.08
C ILE A 337 7.71 -12.42 5.98
N PRO A 338 8.73 -13.00 6.61
CA PRO A 338 10.11 -12.53 6.45
C PRO A 338 10.61 -12.60 5.01
N PHE A 339 10.27 -13.67 4.30
CA PHE A 339 10.60 -13.81 2.87
C PHE A 339 9.88 -12.76 2.02
N PHE A 340 8.60 -12.51 2.30
CA PHE A 340 7.83 -11.47 1.63
C PHE A 340 8.46 -10.09 1.84
N ASN A 341 8.78 -9.72 3.09
CA ASN A 341 9.39 -8.43 3.42
C ASN A 341 10.74 -8.22 2.74
N THR A 342 11.59 -9.27 2.73
CA THR A 342 12.89 -9.17 2.06
C THR A 342 12.77 -9.10 0.55
N SER A 343 11.81 -9.82 -0.05
CA SER A 343 11.54 -9.76 -1.50
C SER A 343 11.03 -8.37 -1.92
N ALA A 344 10.35 -7.65 -1.03
CA ALA A 344 9.88 -6.29 -1.30
C ALA A 344 11.03 -5.30 -1.51
N SER A 345 12.18 -5.54 -0.88
CA SER A 345 13.39 -4.73 -1.09
C SER A 345 13.90 -4.79 -2.52
N ASN A 346 13.58 -5.85 -3.29
CA ASN A 346 13.97 -6.00 -4.69
C ASN A 346 13.29 -4.97 -5.63
N ILE A 347 12.25 -4.28 -5.15
CA ILE A 347 11.59 -3.16 -5.83
C ILE A 347 11.62 -1.89 -4.99
N GLY A 348 12.49 -1.85 -3.98
CA GLY A 348 12.68 -0.71 -3.12
C GLY A 348 11.50 -0.40 -2.19
N VAL A 349 10.70 -1.38 -1.79
CA VAL A 349 9.58 -1.20 -0.87
C VAL A 349 9.95 -1.67 0.53
N THR A 350 9.77 -0.80 1.52
CA THR A 350 10.08 -1.08 2.93
C THR A 350 8.83 -1.18 3.79
N TRP A 351 7.86 -0.28 3.61
CA TRP A 351 6.77 -0.07 4.57
C TRP A 351 5.59 -1.00 4.31
N TRP A 352 5.69 -2.25 4.79
CA TRP A 352 4.62 -3.23 4.75
C TRP A 352 3.91 -3.37 6.10
N ALA A 353 2.57 -3.37 6.08
CA ALA A 353 1.70 -3.68 7.19
C ALA A 353 1.09 -5.08 7.00
N HIS A 354 1.35 -5.97 7.95
CA HIS A 354 0.74 -7.28 8.05
C HIS A 354 -0.19 -7.34 9.25
N ASP A 355 -1.25 -8.14 9.21
CA ASP A 355 -2.08 -8.40 10.37
C ASP A 355 -1.40 -9.39 11.31
N ILE A 356 -1.10 -8.95 12.54
CA ILE A 356 -0.46 -9.76 13.56
C ILE A 356 -1.36 -10.93 13.93
N GLY A 357 -0.81 -12.15 13.83
CA GLY A 357 -1.55 -13.40 14.08
C GLY A 357 -2.30 -13.91 12.85
N GLY A 358 -2.31 -13.18 11.73
CA GLY A 358 -3.16 -13.44 10.56
C GLY A 358 -4.55 -12.83 10.72
N TYR A 359 -5.33 -12.78 9.63
CA TYR A 359 -6.61 -12.05 9.61
C TYR A 359 -7.82 -12.94 9.90
N TYR A 360 -7.93 -14.10 9.25
CA TYR A 360 -9.11 -14.98 9.33
C TYR A 360 -8.80 -16.43 8.98
N LYS A 361 -9.83 -17.29 9.00
CA LYS A 361 -9.68 -18.74 8.76
C LYS A 361 -8.58 -19.36 9.65
N GLY A 362 -8.29 -20.62 9.51
CA GLY A 362 -7.27 -21.27 10.34
C GLY A 362 -7.64 -21.42 11.83
N ILE A 363 -6.67 -21.70 12.66
CA ILE A 363 -6.86 -22.00 14.09
C ILE A 363 -6.08 -20.99 14.91
N GLU A 364 -6.76 -20.38 15.89
CA GLU A 364 -6.12 -19.50 16.87
C GLU A 364 -5.25 -20.33 17.82
N ASP A 365 -4.02 -19.89 18.00
CA ASP A 365 -3.01 -20.54 18.83
C ASP A 365 -2.23 -19.45 19.57
N GLU A 366 -2.05 -19.63 20.87
CA GLU A 366 -1.42 -18.63 21.73
C GLU A 366 0.07 -18.45 21.41
N GLU A 367 0.80 -19.55 21.17
CA GLU A 367 2.20 -19.47 20.80
C GLU A 367 2.36 -18.81 19.43
N LEU A 368 1.51 -19.16 18.47
CA LEU A 368 1.50 -18.51 17.15
C LEU A 368 1.29 -16.99 17.27
N TYR A 369 0.36 -16.55 18.14
CA TYR A 369 0.13 -15.13 18.39
C TYR A 369 1.41 -14.45 18.94
N ILE A 370 2.07 -15.05 19.91
CA ILE A 370 3.32 -14.52 20.49
C ILE A 370 4.41 -14.44 19.42
N ARG A 371 4.60 -15.48 18.59
CA ARG A 371 5.64 -15.49 17.56
C ARG A 371 5.37 -14.48 16.45
N PHE A 372 4.11 -14.30 16.08
CA PHE A 372 3.74 -13.19 15.18
C PHE A 372 4.06 -11.83 15.78
N LEU A 373 3.79 -11.64 17.06
CA LEU A 373 4.09 -10.40 17.77
C LEU A 373 5.60 -10.12 17.81
N GLU A 374 6.40 -11.12 18.16
CA GLU A 374 7.87 -11.02 18.15
C GLU A 374 8.39 -10.60 16.78
N LEU A 375 7.92 -11.25 15.70
CA LEU A 375 8.27 -10.88 14.34
C LEU A 375 7.81 -9.45 14.00
N ALA A 376 6.57 -9.10 14.37
CA ALA A 376 5.97 -7.82 14.02
C ALA A 376 6.72 -6.63 14.62
N VAL A 377 7.22 -6.75 15.85
CA VAL A 377 7.97 -5.68 16.52
C VAL A 377 9.22 -5.29 15.74
N PHE A 378 9.85 -6.23 15.05
CA PHE A 378 11.00 -6.01 14.16
C PHE A 378 10.63 -5.83 12.68
N SER A 379 9.33 -5.92 12.36
CA SER A 379 8.83 -5.67 11.00
C SER A 379 8.61 -4.17 10.74
N PRO A 380 8.45 -3.73 9.48
CA PRO A 380 8.28 -2.31 9.16
C PRO A 380 7.11 -1.66 9.90
N ILE A 381 5.92 -2.24 9.87
CA ILE A 381 4.71 -1.72 10.53
C ILE A 381 4.09 -2.80 11.43
N VAL A 382 3.72 -2.41 12.65
CA VAL A 382 3.05 -3.28 13.64
C VAL A 382 1.55 -3.00 13.63
N LYS A 383 0.76 -3.86 12.99
CA LYS A 383 -0.69 -3.67 12.80
C LYS A 383 -1.47 -4.86 13.34
N PHE A 384 -2.36 -4.60 14.30
CA PHE A 384 -3.33 -5.57 14.78
C PHE A 384 -4.60 -5.50 13.93
N GLY A 385 -4.93 -6.56 13.24
CA GLY A 385 -6.16 -6.66 12.44
C GLY A 385 -6.74 -8.07 12.49
N THR A 386 -8.06 -8.20 12.38
CA THR A 386 -8.77 -9.47 12.21
C THR A 386 -10.08 -9.23 11.51
N GLU A 387 -10.72 -10.29 10.99
CA GLU A 387 -12.11 -10.27 10.58
C GLU A 387 -13.05 -9.99 11.76
N LYS A 388 -14.31 -9.69 11.44
CA LYS A 388 -15.40 -9.50 12.43
C LYS A 388 -15.59 -10.76 13.28
N GLY A 389 -15.94 -10.52 14.54
CA GLY A 389 -16.30 -11.60 15.47
C GLY A 389 -15.37 -11.69 16.67
N LYS A 390 -15.70 -12.63 17.58
CA LYS A 390 -14.99 -12.79 18.88
C LYS A 390 -13.98 -13.93 18.88
N TYR A 391 -13.89 -14.68 17.80
CA TYR A 391 -13.03 -15.88 17.76
C TYR A 391 -11.55 -15.54 17.91
N TYR A 392 -11.04 -14.61 17.09
CA TYR A 392 -9.63 -14.24 17.13
C TYR A 392 -9.37 -13.18 18.19
N LYS A 393 -8.54 -13.53 19.19
CA LYS A 393 -8.07 -12.59 20.20
C LYS A 393 -6.87 -11.81 19.68
N ARG A 394 -6.94 -10.48 19.75
CA ARG A 394 -5.80 -9.61 19.42
C ARG A 394 -5.44 -8.70 20.57
N GLU A 395 -6.39 -8.48 21.47
CA GLU A 395 -6.17 -7.78 22.71
C GLU A 395 -5.27 -8.65 23.64
N PRO A 396 -4.06 -8.18 24.02
CA PRO A 396 -3.14 -8.98 24.83
C PRO A 396 -3.74 -9.49 26.14
N TRP A 397 -4.58 -8.69 26.80
CA TRP A 397 -5.25 -9.03 28.07
C TRP A 397 -6.38 -10.06 27.95
N LYS A 398 -6.76 -10.45 26.77
CA LYS A 398 -7.71 -11.56 26.54
C LYS A 398 -7.08 -12.94 26.55
N TRP A 399 -5.77 -13.01 26.64
CA TRP A 399 -5.00 -14.21 26.84
C TRP A 399 -4.73 -14.44 28.34
N ASN A 400 -3.75 -15.23 28.69
CA ASN A 400 -3.33 -15.35 30.08
C ASN A 400 -2.32 -14.25 30.48
N VAL A 401 -2.01 -14.18 31.77
CA VAL A 401 -1.09 -13.16 32.33
C VAL A 401 0.28 -13.20 31.68
N LYS A 402 0.83 -14.40 31.43
CA LYS A 402 2.16 -14.56 30.81
C LYS A 402 2.20 -13.98 29.40
N THR A 403 1.17 -14.24 28.61
CA THR A 403 1.06 -13.70 27.25
C THR A 403 0.88 -12.19 27.25
N LEU A 404 0.13 -11.66 28.21
CA LEU A 404 0.01 -10.21 28.39
C LEU A 404 1.36 -9.56 28.70
N GLU A 405 2.13 -10.11 29.63
CA GLU A 405 3.46 -9.62 29.99
C GLU A 405 4.42 -9.63 28.80
N ILE A 406 4.48 -10.74 28.06
CA ILE A 406 5.28 -10.85 26.84
C ILE A 406 4.85 -9.80 25.81
N ALA A 407 3.56 -9.66 25.55
CA ALA A 407 3.04 -8.70 24.59
C ALA A 407 3.36 -7.27 25.00
N LYS A 408 3.20 -6.93 26.29
CA LYS A 408 3.55 -5.63 26.85
C LYS A 408 5.03 -5.30 26.59
N ASP A 409 5.94 -6.20 26.95
CA ASP A 409 7.38 -6.01 26.78
C ASP A 409 7.76 -5.74 25.32
N TYR A 410 7.25 -6.54 24.38
CA TYR A 410 7.53 -6.39 22.96
C TYR A 410 6.91 -5.11 22.37
N LEU A 411 5.67 -4.76 22.71
CA LEU A 411 5.01 -3.58 22.21
C LEU A 411 5.61 -2.28 22.77
N GLN A 412 6.09 -2.31 24.02
CA GLN A 412 6.89 -1.23 24.60
C GLN A 412 8.28 -1.15 23.94
N LEU A 413 8.92 -2.29 23.66
CA LEU A 413 10.18 -2.34 22.90
C LEU A 413 10.01 -1.67 21.54
N ARG A 414 8.92 -1.94 20.82
CA ARG A 414 8.63 -1.27 19.54
C ARG A 414 8.66 0.23 19.66
N HIS A 415 8.03 0.79 20.69
CA HIS A 415 8.00 2.24 20.89
C HIS A 415 9.37 2.80 21.28
N ARG A 416 10.17 2.08 22.06
CA ARG A 416 11.57 2.45 22.36
C ARG A 416 12.45 2.44 21.10
N MET A 417 12.13 1.60 20.11
CA MET A 417 12.85 1.52 18.83
C MET A 417 12.49 2.64 17.84
N ILE A 418 11.42 3.40 18.05
CA ILE A 418 10.97 4.44 17.11
C ILE A 418 12.09 5.41 16.71
N PRO A 419 12.94 5.94 17.60
CA PRO A 419 14.04 6.83 17.19
C PRO A 419 15.01 6.16 16.21
N TYR A 420 15.36 4.89 16.44
CA TYR A 420 16.19 4.10 15.54
C TYR A 420 15.51 3.88 14.19
N LEU A 421 14.28 3.36 14.21
CA LEU A 421 13.49 3.10 13.00
C LEU A 421 13.27 4.38 12.17
N TYR A 422 13.09 5.52 12.84
CA TYR A 422 12.92 6.79 12.15
C TYR A 422 14.22 7.29 11.52
N ALA A 423 15.37 7.02 12.15
CA ALA A 423 16.68 7.31 11.56
C ALA A 423 16.91 6.46 10.30
N GLU A 424 16.54 5.17 10.32
CA GLU A 424 16.60 4.30 9.12
C GLU A 424 15.60 4.75 8.06
N ALA A 425 14.39 5.16 8.44
CA ALA A 425 13.41 5.76 7.52
C ALA A 425 13.96 7.01 6.82
N TYR A 426 14.71 7.84 7.54
CA TYR A 426 15.36 9.02 6.97
C TYR A 426 16.48 8.65 5.98
N LYS A 427 17.26 7.60 6.28
CA LYS A 427 18.28 7.08 5.35
C LYS A 427 17.64 6.52 4.08
N TYR A 428 16.57 5.76 4.23
CA TYR A 428 15.80 5.24 3.10
C TYR A 428 15.25 6.37 2.22
N TYR A 429 14.60 7.38 2.84
CA TYR A 429 14.12 8.58 2.14
C TYR A 429 15.25 9.32 1.39
N LYS A 430 16.41 9.48 2.02
CA LYS A 430 17.48 10.32 1.50
C LYS A 430 18.39 9.59 0.50
N TYR A 431 18.64 8.31 0.73
CA TYR A 431 19.66 7.54 0.00
C TYR A 431 19.06 6.36 -0.79
N GLY A 432 17.78 6.05 -0.61
CA GLY A 432 17.11 4.95 -1.30
C GLY A 432 17.57 3.55 -0.90
N MET A 433 18.06 3.38 0.32
CA MET A 433 18.43 2.06 0.84
C MET A 433 17.30 1.54 1.73
N PRO A 434 16.58 0.49 1.27
CA PRO A 434 15.43 -0.07 1.98
C PRO A 434 15.81 -0.82 3.25
#